data_a0764984c3253e66948f0647322e4ca3
#
_entry.id   a0764984c3253e66948f0647322e4ca3
#
_cell.length_a   1.000
_cell.length_b   1.000
_cell.length_c   1.000
_cell.angle_alpha   90.00
_cell.angle_beta   90.00
_cell.angle_gamma   90.00
#
_symmetry.space_group_name_H-M   'P 1'
#
loop_
_entity.id
_entity.type
_entity.pdbx_description
1 polymer ?
#
loop_
_entity_poly.entity_id
_entity_poly.type
_entity_poly.pdbx_seq_one_letter_code
_entity_poly.pdbx_strand_id
1 'polypeptide(L)'
;MTPAIISAFASHKFLHNLSEPLRMLLAAGVQPFQIKAGEYIGREGEVANGFFLVQSGRVSITANTPNRGEVEIQQLGAGEAVGWSWLVPPHKWEFNARAIDDVAGLRFDADWLRNTCEQNHALGYQFLKQLVQTLAERLKATRHQLSQTQD
;
A
#
# COMPACT_ATOMS: atom_id res chain seq x y z
N MET A 1 18.40 -12.40 2.63
CA MET A 1 17.77 -11.46 1.68
C MET A 1 18.56 -11.44 0.39
N THR A 2 17.91 -11.55 -0.74
CA THR A 2 18.60 -11.55 -2.04
C THR A 2 19.04 -10.13 -2.41
N PRO A 3 20.12 -9.99 -3.21
CA PRO A 3 20.51 -8.67 -3.70
C PRO A 3 19.41 -7.96 -4.49
N ALA A 4 18.55 -8.70 -5.20
CA ALA A 4 17.43 -8.14 -5.94
C ALA A 4 16.41 -7.47 -5.02
N ILE A 5 16.11 -8.09 -3.87
CA ILE A 5 15.19 -7.52 -2.89
C ILE A 5 15.80 -6.26 -2.27
N ILE A 6 17.08 -6.30 -1.94
CA ILE A 6 17.78 -5.14 -1.36
C ILE A 6 17.76 -3.96 -2.34
N SER A 7 18.07 -4.20 -3.60
CA SER A 7 18.08 -3.17 -4.63
C SER A 7 16.67 -2.59 -4.85
N ALA A 8 15.68 -3.46 -5.01
CA ALA A 8 14.29 -3.05 -5.19
C ALA A 8 13.78 -2.27 -3.99
N PHE A 9 14.17 -2.68 -2.79
CA PHE A 9 13.78 -2.03 -1.56
C PHE A 9 14.31 -0.59 -1.50
N ALA A 10 15.57 -0.40 -1.84
CA ALA A 10 16.20 0.92 -1.80
C ALA A 10 15.65 1.86 -2.87
N SER A 11 15.23 1.33 -4.03
CA SER A 11 14.78 2.14 -5.16
C SER A 11 13.27 2.39 -5.17
N HIS A 12 12.50 1.69 -4.33
CA HIS A 12 11.05 1.87 -4.34
C HIS A 12 10.68 3.28 -3.86
N LYS A 13 9.78 3.92 -4.61
CA LYS A 13 9.37 5.30 -4.37
C LYS A 13 8.93 5.55 -2.93
N PHE A 14 8.16 4.63 -2.34
CA PHE A 14 7.66 4.78 -0.97
C PHE A 14 8.80 4.75 0.05
N LEU A 15 9.79 3.90 -0.17
CA LEU A 15 10.89 3.69 0.79
C LEU A 15 12.06 4.64 0.57
N HIS A 16 12.12 5.26 -0.59
CA HIS A 16 13.25 6.09 -1.01
C HIS A 16 13.55 7.24 -0.03
N ASN A 17 12.52 7.82 0.56
CA ASN A 17 12.67 8.97 1.46
C ASN A 17 12.99 8.60 2.91
N LEU A 18 12.99 7.32 3.22
CA LEU A 18 13.37 6.86 4.56
C LEU A 18 14.87 6.82 4.68
N SER A 19 15.39 7.08 5.88
CA SER A 19 16.82 6.98 6.13
C SER A 19 17.32 5.55 5.93
N GLU A 20 18.60 5.40 5.59
CA GLU A 20 19.17 4.07 5.36
C GLU A 20 19.04 3.14 6.57
N PRO A 21 19.35 3.58 7.82
CA PRO A 21 19.14 2.70 8.97
C PRO A 21 17.72 2.20 9.12
N LEU A 22 16.73 3.04 8.79
CA LEU A 22 15.33 2.64 8.89
C LEU A 22 14.92 1.71 7.76
N ARG A 23 15.45 1.91 6.56
CA ARG A 23 15.23 0.96 5.47
C ARG A 23 15.79 -0.42 5.82
N MET A 24 16.96 -0.47 6.43
CA MET A 24 17.55 -1.73 6.87
C MET A 24 16.71 -2.43 7.92
N LEU A 25 16.13 -1.65 8.84
CA LEU A 25 15.26 -2.22 9.87
C LEU A 25 14.00 -2.82 9.25
N LEU A 26 13.38 -2.13 8.28
CA LEU A 26 12.22 -2.63 7.55
C LEU A 26 12.54 -3.85 6.71
N ALA A 27 13.74 -3.90 6.16
CA ALA A 27 14.16 -5.01 5.31
C ALA A 27 14.14 -6.37 6.03
N ALA A 28 14.21 -6.35 7.36
CA ALA A 28 14.15 -7.58 8.15
C ALA A 28 12.79 -8.27 8.08
N GLY A 29 11.72 -7.52 7.78
CA GLY A 29 10.37 -8.06 7.75
C GLY A 29 9.72 -8.08 6.37
N VAL A 30 10.47 -7.74 5.31
CA VAL A 30 9.90 -7.69 3.97
C VAL A 30 9.86 -9.08 3.35
N GLN A 31 8.80 -9.34 2.59
CA GLN A 31 8.64 -10.56 1.81
C GLN A 31 8.20 -10.21 0.39
N PRO A 32 8.65 -10.96 -0.61
CA PRO A 32 8.10 -10.79 -1.95
C PRO A 32 6.65 -11.29 -1.98
N PHE A 33 5.82 -10.70 -2.84
CA PHE A 33 4.50 -11.22 -3.08
C PHE A 33 4.18 -11.15 -4.57
N GLN A 34 3.29 -12.05 -5.00
CA GLN A 34 2.78 -12.08 -6.37
C GLN A 34 1.32 -12.48 -6.32
N ILE A 35 0.51 -11.83 -7.16
CA ILE A 35 -0.87 -12.22 -7.39
C ILE A 35 -1.17 -12.13 -8.88
N LYS A 36 -2.12 -12.93 -9.32
CA LYS A 36 -2.52 -12.96 -10.72
C LYS A 36 -3.62 -11.96 -11.02
N ALA A 37 -3.69 -11.53 -12.27
CA ALA A 37 -4.78 -10.68 -12.74
C ALA A 37 -6.13 -11.22 -12.30
N GLY A 38 -6.96 -10.35 -11.75
CA GLY A 38 -8.29 -10.70 -11.26
C GLY A 38 -8.35 -11.09 -9.80
N GLU A 39 -7.23 -11.42 -9.17
CA GLU A 39 -7.19 -11.75 -7.74
C GLU A 39 -7.20 -10.50 -6.88
N TYR A 40 -7.70 -10.64 -5.65
CA TYR A 40 -7.75 -9.53 -4.70
C TYR A 40 -6.58 -9.58 -3.72
N ILE A 41 -5.97 -8.43 -3.48
CA ILE A 41 -5.03 -8.26 -2.37
C ILE A 41 -5.82 -8.20 -1.06
N GLY A 42 -6.96 -7.53 -1.09
CA GLY A 42 -7.87 -7.43 0.05
C GLY A 42 -9.25 -6.99 -0.40
N ARG A 43 -10.24 -7.35 0.40
CA ARG A 43 -11.64 -6.98 0.14
C ARG A 43 -12.19 -6.23 1.34
N GLU A 44 -13.09 -5.30 1.05
CA GLU A 44 -13.78 -4.51 2.07
C GLU A 44 -14.36 -5.41 3.16
N GLY A 45 -14.04 -5.09 4.40
CA GLY A 45 -14.48 -5.84 5.57
C GLY A 45 -13.56 -6.95 6.04
N GLU A 46 -12.62 -7.38 5.20
CA GLU A 46 -11.63 -8.39 5.60
C GLU A 46 -10.54 -7.77 6.47
N VAL A 47 -9.90 -8.59 7.29
CA VAL A 47 -8.79 -8.15 8.14
C VAL A 47 -7.64 -7.66 7.27
N ALA A 48 -7.12 -6.48 7.58
CA ALA A 48 -5.96 -5.92 6.88
C ALA A 48 -4.69 -6.48 7.51
N ASN A 49 -4.19 -7.59 6.95
CA ASN A 49 -3.09 -8.34 7.51
C ASN A 49 -1.73 -8.04 6.86
N GLY A 50 -1.68 -7.05 5.98
CA GLY A 50 -0.43 -6.69 5.31
C GLY A 50 -0.43 -5.29 4.75
N PHE A 51 0.78 -4.81 4.49
CA PHE A 51 1.03 -3.58 3.77
C PHE A 51 1.83 -3.95 2.51
N PHE A 52 1.44 -3.42 1.37
CA PHE A 52 1.95 -3.87 0.07
C PHE A 52 2.57 -2.72 -0.72
N LEU A 53 3.73 -2.99 -1.31
CA LEU A 53 4.39 -2.05 -2.22
C LEU A 53 4.46 -2.68 -3.60
N VAL A 54 3.89 -2.00 -4.60
CA VAL A 54 3.83 -2.53 -5.96
C VAL A 54 5.13 -2.23 -6.71
N GLN A 55 5.71 -3.27 -7.31
CA GLN A 55 6.89 -3.13 -8.16
C GLN A 55 6.54 -3.26 -9.64
N SER A 56 5.57 -4.12 -9.97
CA SER A 56 5.08 -4.29 -11.34
C SER A 56 3.62 -4.63 -11.34
N GLY A 57 2.95 -4.30 -12.44
CA GLY A 57 1.52 -4.52 -12.60
C GLY A 57 0.69 -3.36 -12.08
N ARG A 58 -0.63 -3.52 -12.15
CA ARG A 58 -1.59 -2.50 -11.71
C ARG A 58 -2.65 -3.08 -10.80
N VAL A 59 -3.04 -2.28 -9.82
CA VAL A 59 -4.08 -2.61 -8.85
C VAL A 59 -5.21 -1.61 -8.96
N SER A 60 -6.44 -2.10 -9.06
CA SER A 60 -7.64 -1.27 -9.02
C SER A 60 -8.14 -1.18 -7.59
N ILE A 61 -8.30 0.04 -7.10
CA ILE A 61 -8.93 0.28 -5.80
C ILE A 61 -10.39 0.59 -6.07
N THR A 62 -11.28 -0.22 -5.50
CA THR A 62 -12.71 -0.09 -5.74
C THR A 62 -13.48 0.01 -4.43
N ALA A 63 -14.69 0.53 -4.52
CA ALA A 63 -15.63 0.56 -3.40
C ALA A 63 -16.90 -0.16 -3.80
N ASN A 64 -17.47 -0.90 -2.86
CA ASN A 64 -18.76 -1.55 -3.05
C ASN A 64 -19.88 -0.51 -2.87
N THR A 65 -20.77 -0.42 -3.84
CA THR A 65 -21.90 0.51 -3.79
C THR A 65 -23.22 -0.23 -3.84
N PRO A 66 -24.29 0.31 -3.21
CA PRO A 66 -25.58 -0.38 -3.20
C PRO A 66 -26.21 -0.55 -4.60
N ASN A 67 -25.99 0.40 -5.50
CA ASN A 67 -26.72 0.44 -6.77
C ASN A 67 -25.84 0.13 -7.99
N ARG A 68 -24.51 0.24 -7.87
CA ARG A 68 -23.60 0.09 -9.01
C ARG A 68 -22.61 -1.05 -8.85
N GLY A 69 -22.71 -1.78 -7.74
CA GLY A 69 -21.75 -2.81 -7.42
C GLY A 69 -20.38 -2.22 -7.11
N GLU A 70 -19.34 -2.83 -7.61
CA GLU A 70 -17.96 -2.43 -7.37
C GLU A 70 -17.57 -1.31 -8.34
N VAL A 71 -17.21 -0.14 -7.80
CA VAL A 71 -16.85 1.04 -8.59
C VAL A 71 -15.40 1.39 -8.36
N GLU A 72 -14.63 1.57 -9.44
CA GLU A 72 -13.23 1.93 -9.34
C GLU A 72 -13.05 3.37 -8.86
N ILE A 73 -12.22 3.55 -7.84
CA ILE A 73 -11.86 4.85 -7.28
C ILE A 73 -10.51 5.31 -7.81
N GLN A 74 -9.55 4.38 -7.85
CA GLN A 74 -8.16 4.67 -8.24
C GLN A 74 -7.52 3.45 -8.87
N GLN A 75 -6.44 3.70 -9.62
CA GLN A 75 -5.50 2.65 -10.02
C GLN A 75 -4.13 2.97 -9.44
N LEU A 76 -3.46 1.95 -8.92
CA LEU A 76 -2.13 2.06 -8.35
C LEU A 76 -1.19 1.16 -9.13
N GLY A 77 0.01 1.65 -9.41
CA GLY A 77 1.00 0.93 -10.19
C GLY A 77 2.36 0.88 -9.52
N ALA A 78 3.39 0.63 -10.31
CA ALA A 78 4.75 0.53 -9.82
C ALA A 78 5.17 1.77 -9.04
N GLY A 79 5.81 1.57 -7.90
CA GLY A 79 6.26 2.63 -7.02
C GLY A 79 5.24 3.08 -5.99
N GLU A 80 4.04 2.50 -5.99
CA GLU A 80 2.97 2.91 -5.10
C GLU A 80 2.69 1.89 -4.01
N ALA A 81 2.07 2.35 -2.92
CA ALA A 81 1.73 1.55 -1.76
C ALA A 81 0.24 1.23 -1.75
N VAL A 82 -0.11 0.02 -1.33
CA VAL A 82 -1.49 -0.44 -1.23
C VAL A 82 -1.81 -0.79 0.21
N GLY A 83 -2.86 -0.17 0.73
CA GLY A 83 -3.35 -0.46 2.07
C GLY A 83 -2.83 0.49 3.13
N TRP A 84 -3.73 0.98 3.95
CA TRP A 84 -3.40 1.77 5.15
C TRP A 84 -4.16 1.25 6.36
N SER A 85 -5.09 0.35 6.14
CA SER A 85 -5.98 -0.16 7.21
C SER A 85 -5.23 -1.02 8.22
N TRP A 86 -4.05 -1.51 7.86
CA TRP A 86 -3.20 -2.26 8.79
C TRP A 86 -2.83 -1.42 10.02
N LEU A 87 -2.87 -0.11 9.89
CA LEU A 87 -2.46 0.81 10.95
C LEU A 87 -3.65 1.36 11.75
N VAL A 88 -4.80 1.54 11.11
CA VAL A 88 -5.95 2.24 11.69
C VAL A 88 -7.00 1.25 12.16
N PRO A 89 -7.38 1.26 13.47
CA PRO A 89 -8.45 0.40 13.95
C PRO A 89 -9.76 0.67 13.18
N PRO A 90 -10.56 -0.35 12.90
CA PRO A 90 -10.51 -1.74 13.36
C PRO A 90 -9.62 -2.68 12.56
N HIS A 91 -8.68 -2.18 11.78
CA HIS A 91 -7.72 -2.94 10.97
C HIS A 91 -8.41 -3.86 9.96
N LYS A 92 -9.42 -3.31 9.29
CA LYS A 92 -10.14 -3.99 8.22
C LYS A 92 -10.07 -3.16 6.95
N TRP A 93 -10.01 -3.83 5.81
CA TRP A 93 -10.01 -3.16 4.53
C TRP A 93 -11.27 -2.30 4.37
N GLU A 94 -11.09 -1.05 4.00
CA GLU A 94 -12.18 -0.11 3.74
C GLU A 94 -12.55 -0.08 2.25
N PHE A 95 -11.68 -0.63 1.41
CA PHE A 95 -11.86 -0.71 -0.02
C PHE A 95 -11.44 -2.08 -0.49
N ASN A 96 -11.76 -2.41 -1.75
CA ASN A 96 -11.21 -3.59 -2.41
C ASN A 96 -9.95 -3.20 -3.16
N ALA A 97 -8.97 -4.08 -3.18
CA ALA A 97 -7.76 -3.94 -3.99
C ALA A 97 -7.64 -5.16 -4.87
N ARG A 98 -7.84 -5.00 -6.16
CA ARG A 98 -7.88 -6.08 -7.13
C ARG A 98 -6.81 -5.89 -8.18
N ALA A 99 -6.08 -6.96 -8.49
CA ALA A 99 -5.07 -6.94 -9.54
C ALA A 99 -5.73 -6.83 -10.92
N ILE A 100 -5.33 -5.82 -11.69
CA ILE A 100 -5.76 -5.67 -13.09
C ILE A 100 -4.89 -6.57 -13.96
N ASP A 101 -3.59 -6.51 -13.73
CA ASP A 101 -2.58 -7.35 -14.37
C ASP A 101 -2.00 -8.29 -13.31
N ASP A 102 -1.08 -9.17 -13.72
CA ASP A 102 -0.25 -9.88 -12.75
C ASP A 102 0.58 -8.85 -12.00
N VAL A 103 0.52 -8.91 -10.67
CA VAL A 103 1.17 -7.94 -9.79
C VAL A 103 2.27 -8.61 -9.00
N ALA A 104 3.42 -7.97 -8.93
CA ALA A 104 4.52 -8.39 -8.07
C ALA A 104 5.00 -7.21 -7.24
N GLY A 105 5.46 -7.49 -6.04
CA GLY A 105 5.97 -6.45 -5.17
C GLY A 105 6.47 -6.98 -3.85
N LEU A 106 6.41 -6.12 -2.85
CA LEU A 106 6.90 -6.39 -1.50
C LEU A 106 5.75 -6.31 -0.51
N ARG A 107 5.77 -7.21 0.48
CA ARG A 107 4.75 -7.28 1.52
C ARG A 107 5.39 -7.21 2.89
N PHE A 108 4.74 -6.47 3.78
CA PHE A 108 5.06 -6.46 5.21
C PHE A 108 3.86 -7.02 5.97
N ASP A 109 4.11 -7.93 6.89
CA ASP A 109 3.07 -8.41 7.80
C ASP A 109 2.59 -7.25 8.69
N ALA A 110 1.28 -7.10 8.83
CA ALA A 110 0.69 -5.98 9.57
C ALA A 110 1.12 -5.94 11.04
N ASP A 111 1.06 -7.10 11.73
CA ASP A 111 1.44 -7.16 13.14
C ASP A 111 2.91 -6.83 13.33
N TRP A 112 3.76 -7.40 12.49
CA TRP A 112 5.19 -7.12 12.55
C TRP A 112 5.48 -5.64 12.33
N LEU A 113 4.83 -5.04 11.34
CA LEU A 113 5.06 -3.65 10.98
C LEU A 113 4.60 -2.70 12.09
N ARG A 114 3.40 -2.93 12.65
CA ARG A 114 2.91 -2.14 13.78
C ARG A 114 3.86 -2.23 14.98
N ASN A 115 4.25 -3.44 15.34
CA ASN A 115 5.14 -3.65 16.48
C ASN A 115 6.50 -2.97 16.25
N THR A 116 7.04 -3.08 15.04
CA THR A 116 8.33 -2.46 14.71
C THR A 116 8.24 -0.94 14.82
N CYS A 117 7.17 -0.35 14.32
CA CYS A 117 6.96 1.10 14.43
C CYS A 117 6.78 1.56 15.88
N GLU A 118 6.09 0.76 16.71
CA GLU A 118 5.88 1.08 18.12
C GLU A 118 7.16 0.97 18.93
N GLN A 119 8.03 0.02 18.60
CA GLN A 119 9.29 -0.18 19.31
C GLN A 119 10.39 0.78 18.86
N ASN A 120 10.24 1.37 17.68
CA ASN A 120 11.20 2.32 17.15
C ASN A 120 10.46 3.57 16.67
N HIS A 121 10.43 4.59 17.52
CA HIS A 121 9.65 5.80 17.25
C HIS A 121 10.21 6.61 16.09
N ALA A 122 11.52 6.59 15.85
CA ALA A 122 12.11 7.28 14.72
C ALA A 122 11.62 6.68 13.41
N LEU A 123 11.59 5.34 13.33
CA LEU A 123 11.02 4.64 12.18
C LEU A 123 9.53 4.93 12.06
N GLY A 124 8.79 4.79 13.15
CA GLY A 124 7.34 5.02 13.16
C GLY A 124 6.99 6.40 12.65
N TYR A 125 7.68 7.42 13.11
CA TYR A 125 7.46 8.79 12.67
C TYR A 125 7.72 8.96 11.17
N GLN A 126 8.86 8.50 10.67
CA GLN A 126 9.20 8.64 9.26
C GLN A 126 8.24 7.84 8.38
N PHE A 127 7.88 6.63 8.81
CA PHE A 127 6.96 5.78 8.07
C PHE A 127 5.58 6.43 7.97
N LEU A 128 5.05 6.92 9.10
CA LEU A 128 3.75 7.60 9.13
C LEU A 128 3.75 8.87 8.28
N LYS A 129 4.81 9.64 8.34
CA LYS A 129 4.95 10.85 7.54
C LYS A 129 4.87 10.52 6.05
N GLN A 130 5.58 9.47 5.63
CA GLN A 130 5.55 9.02 4.23
C GLN A 130 4.16 8.54 3.84
N LEU A 131 3.50 7.79 4.71
CA LEU A 131 2.15 7.28 4.46
C LEU A 131 1.14 8.43 4.35
N VAL A 132 1.21 9.41 5.25
CA VAL A 132 0.33 10.58 5.21
C VAL A 132 0.53 11.38 3.92
N GLN A 133 1.78 11.57 3.48
CA GLN A 133 2.05 12.24 2.21
C GLN A 133 1.42 11.51 1.04
N THR A 134 1.53 10.18 1.03
CA THR A 134 0.93 9.34 0.00
C THR A 134 -0.59 9.48 -0.04
N LEU A 135 -1.22 9.43 1.14
CA LEU A 135 -2.68 9.57 1.24
C LEU A 135 -3.15 10.97 0.85
N ALA A 136 -2.39 12.00 1.22
CA ALA A 136 -2.71 13.37 0.85
C ALA A 136 -2.67 13.57 -0.66
N GLU A 137 -1.68 12.99 -1.34
CA GLU A 137 -1.58 13.04 -2.80
C GLU A 137 -2.77 12.35 -3.46
N ARG A 138 -3.17 11.19 -2.94
CA ARG A 138 -4.33 10.45 -3.44
C ARG A 138 -5.62 11.23 -3.24
N LEU A 139 -5.76 11.87 -2.10
CA LEU A 139 -6.94 12.70 -1.82
C LEU A 139 -7.02 13.88 -2.78
N LYS A 140 -5.90 14.53 -3.06
CA LYS A 140 -5.84 15.62 -4.06
C LYS A 140 -6.25 15.12 -5.44
N ALA A 141 -5.75 13.98 -5.86
CA ALA A 141 -6.08 13.40 -7.15
C ALA A 141 -7.57 13.07 -7.26
N THR A 142 -8.14 12.47 -6.21
CA THR A 142 -9.57 12.15 -6.15
C THR A 142 -10.42 13.41 -6.20
N ARG A 143 -10.05 14.44 -5.44
CA ARG A 143 -10.75 15.71 -5.44
C ARG A 143 -10.73 16.37 -6.82
N HIS A 144 -9.59 16.30 -7.49
CA HIS A 144 -9.45 16.86 -8.84
C HIS A 144 -10.36 16.14 -9.83
N GLN A 145 -10.42 14.81 -9.76
CA GLN A 145 -11.32 14.01 -10.60
C GLN A 145 -12.78 14.40 -10.39
N LEU A 146 -13.19 14.58 -9.14
CA LEU A 146 -14.56 14.99 -8.82
C LEU A 146 -14.89 16.37 -9.41
N SER A 147 -13.95 17.31 -9.34
CA SER A 147 -14.12 18.63 -9.93
C SER A 147 -14.32 18.56 -11.43
N GLN A 148 -13.60 17.67 -12.11
CA GLN A 148 -13.71 17.51 -13.55
C GLN A 148 -15.01 16.84 -13.99
N THR A 149 -15.55 15.94 -13.15
CA THR A 149 -16.77 15.20 -13.50
C THR A 149 -18.06 15.96 -13.21
N GLN A 150 -17.97 17.09 -12.54
CA GLN A 150 -19.14 17.93 -12.23
C GLN A 150 -19.48 18.96 -13.31
N ASP A 151 -18.68 19.05 -14.33
CA ASP A 151 -18.92 19.97 -15.45
C ASP A 151 -19.88 19.43 -16.49
#